data_63d996d056b8158afd6af6db794e7e09
#
_entry.id   63d996d056b8158afd6af6db794e7e09
#
_cell.length_a   1.000
_cell.length_b   1.000
_cell.length_c   1.000
_cell.angle_alpha   90.00
_cell.angle_beta   90.00
_cell.angle_gamma   90.00
#
_symmetry.space_group_name_H-M   'P 1'
#
loop_
_entity.id
_entity.type
_entity.pdbx_description
1 polymer ?
#
loop_
_entity_poly.entity_id
_entity_poly.type
_entity_poly.pdbx_seq_one_letter_code
_entity_poly.pdbx_strand_id
1 'polypeptide(L)'
;MTQYVLKLRIVSDDPELRNLYKAAVAKMETTEYLENPHKDSGFDIYTPKRNEHICPGETRLVNMEIQCAAYKIVCDGETCQRVPTAFYMYPRSSIYKTTLRLANNTGIIDSGYRGNLMGAFDNISQPGSKDQNSTWEQELNAYGRMLQICMPDLSPFKVELVESLDDTSRGAGGLGSTGI
;
A
#
# COMPACT_ATOMS: atom_id res chain seq x y z
N MET A 1 -7.22 -24.23 -2.67
CA MET A 1 -6.22 -23.16 -2.88
C MET A 1 -6.77 -21.91 -2.22
N THR A 2 -6.04 -21.30 -1.29
CA THR A 2 -6.50 -20.05 -0.63
C THR A 2 -6.50 -18.93 -1.66
N GLN A 3 -7.61 -18.23 -1.79
CA GLN A 3 -7.74 -17.09 -2.68
C GLN A 3 -8.07 -15.84 -1.87
N TYR A 4 -7.45 -14.71 -2.22
CA TYR A 4 -7.73 -13.43 -1.59
C TYR A 4 -8.24 -12.41 -2.59
N VAL A 5 -9.03 -11.48 -2.07
CA VAL A 5 -9.52 -10.31 -2.81
C VAL A 5 -9.22 -9.07 -1.97
N LEU A 6 -8.61 -8.07 -2.59
CA LEU A 6 -8.41 -6.74 -2.05
C LEU A 6 -9.39 -5.77 -2.72
N LYS A 7 -10.33 -5.20 -1.97
CA LYS A 7 -11.09 -4.05 -2.42
C LYS A 7 -10.26 -2.79 -2.20
N LEU A 8 -10.10 -2.00 -3.25
CA LEU A 8 -9.33 -0.77 -3.23
C LEU A 8 -10.21 0.40 -3.66
N ARG A 9 -10.36 1.38 -2.77
CA ARG A 9 -11.00 2.66 -3.03
C ARG A 9 -9.94 3.74 -3.20
N ILE A 10 -9.99 4.49 -4.29
CA ILE A 10 -9.12 5.63 -4.53
C ILE A 10 -9.85 6.88 -4.01
N VAL A 11 -9.30 7.51 -2.97
CA VAL A 11 -9.88 8.71 -2.34
C VAL A 11 -9.45 9.98 -3.06
N SER A 12 -8.29 9.92 -3.73
CA SER A 12 -7.73 11.06 -4.46
C SER A 12 -8.64 11.55 -5.60
N ASP A 13 -8.69 12.86 -5.79
CA ASP A 13 -9.29 13.49 -6.98
C ASP A 13 -8.31 13.63 -8.15
N ASP A 14 -7.04 13.26 -7.95
CA ASP A 14 -6.00 13.30 -8.99
C ASP A 14 -6.29 12.26 -10.08
N PRO A 15 -6.58 12.69 -11.32
CA PRO A 15 -6.93 11.79 -12.42
C PRO A 15 -5.76 10.88 -12.82
N GLU A 16 -4.51 11.35 -12.69
CA GLU A 16 -3.33 10.55 -13.02
C GLU A 16 -3.15 9.39 -12.04
N LEU A 17 -3.26 9.65 -10.74
CA LEU A 17 -3.22 8.61 -9.71
C LEU A 17 -4.32 7.57 -9.93
N ARG A 18 -5.54 8.03 -10.26
CA ARG A 18 -6.67 7.13 -10.59
C ARG A 18 -6.38 6.26 -11.81
N ASN A 19 -5.79 6.84 -12.87
CA ASN A 19 -5.43 6.12 -14.08
C ASN A 19 -4.35 5.07 -13.83
N LEU A 20 -3.35 5.37 -13.00
CA LEU A 20 -2.30 4.42 -12.63
C LEU A 20 -2.87 3.19 -11.92
N TYR A 21 -3.77 3.38 -10.94
CA TYR A 21 -4.42 2.25 -10.26
C TYR A 21 -5.33 1.45 -11.21
N LYS A 22 -6.11 2.12 -12.09
CA LYS A 22 -6.92 1.44 -13.11
C LYS A 22 -6.06 0.60 -14.05
N ALA A 23 -4.93 1.14 -14.52
CA ALA A 23 -4.00 0.41 -15.38
C ALA A 23 -3.35 -0.77 -14.66
N ALA A 24 -2.96 -0.59 -13.39
CA ALA A 24 -2.39 -1.66 -12.58
C ALA A 24 -3.37 -2.83 -12.38
N VAL A 25 -4.65 -2.53 -12.11
CA VAL A 25 -5.70 -3.55 -11.97
C VAL A 25 -6.01 -4.22 -13.31
N ALA A 26 -6.14 -3.45 -14.39
CA ALA A 26 -6.38 -3.99 -15.73
C ALA A 26 -5.27 -4.95 -16.18
N LYS A 27 -4.00 -4.68 -15.81
CA LYS A 27 -2.89 -5.59 -16.08
C LYS A 27 -3.09 -6.96 -15.42
N MET A 28 -3.68 -7.01 -14.22
CA MET A 28 -3.94 -8.27 -13.50
C MET A 28 -5.06 -9.11 -14.14
N GLU A 29 -5.84 -8.53 -15.04
CA GLU A 29 -6.93 -9.19 -15.78
C GLU A 29 -6.49 -9.68 -17.17
N THR A 30 -5.25 -9.38 -17.60
CA THR A 30 -4.72 -9.86 -18.88
C THR A 30 -4.49 -11.36 -18.86
N THR A 31 -4.65 -12.00 -20.03
CA THR A 31 -4.36 -13.44 -20.20
C THR A 31 -2.95 -13.78 -19.76
N GLU A 32 -1.97 -12.97 -20.14
CA GLU A 32 -0.56 -13.13 -19.75
C GLU A 32 -0.39 -13.20 -18.22
N TYR A 33 -1.04 -12.29 -17.47
CA TYR A 33 -0.97 -12.31 -16.00
C TYR A 33 -1.72 -13.51 -15.41
N LEU A 34 -2.91 -13.82 -15.94
CA LEU A 34 -3.76 -14.91 -15.42
C LEU A 34 -3.12 -16.28 -15.62
N GLU A 35 -2.42 -16.50 -16.74
CA GLU A 35 -1.72 -17.75 -17.06
C GLU A 35 -0.33 -17.86 -16.44
N ASN A 36 0.25 -16.75 -15.96
CA ASN A 36 1.55 -16.77 -15.30
C ASN A 36 1.50 -17.61 -14.01
N PRO A 37 2.26 -18.71 -13.88
CA PRO A 37 2.32 -19.50 -12.65
C PRO A 37 3.07 -18.80 -11.52
N HIS A 38 3.88 -17.78 -11.83
CA HIS A 38 4.74 -17.03 -10.92
C HIS A 38 4.21 -15.60 -10.74
N LYS A 39 3.03 -15.46 -10.11
CA LYS A 39 2.43 -14.16 -9.84
C LYS A 39 3.15 -13.43 -8.72
N ASP A 40 3.18 -12.10 -8.81
CA ASP A 40 3.69 -11.24 -7.75
C ASP A 40 2.87 -11.40 -6.45
N SER A 41 3.55 -11.40 -5.32
CA SER A 41 2.93 -11.41 -3.98
C SER A 41 2.48 -10.03 -3.52
N GLY A 42 2.97 -8.96 -4.15
CA GLY A 42 2.73 -7.58 -3.75
C GLY A 42 1.99 -6.78 -4.82
N PHE A 43 1.06 -5.93 -4.38
CA PHE A 43 0.42 -4.91 -5.22
C PHE A 43 1.00 -3.53 -4.85
N ASP A 44 1.57 -2.84 -5.84
CA ASP A 44 2.26 -1.56 -5.66
C ASP A 44 1.30 -0.43 -5.22
N ILE A 45 1.76 0.38 -4.26
CA ILE A 45 1.11 1.62 -3.85
C ILE A 45 1.85 2.79 -4.48
N TYR A 46 1.11 3.66 -5.16
CA TYR A 46 1.64 4.87 -5.77
C TYR A 46 1.57 6.04 -4.79
N THR A 47 2.67 6.83 -4.70
CA THR A 47 2.65 8.09 -3.96
C THR A 47 1.76 9.11 -4.69
N PRO A 48 0.89 9.86 -3.99
CA PRO A 48 0.13 10.93 -4.60
C PRO A 48 1.04 12.05 -5.13
N LYS A 49 0.48 12.90 -6.01
CA LYS A 49 1.18 14.09 -6.51
C LYS A 49 1.31 15.14 -5.40
N ARG A 50 2.31 14.96 -4.57
CA ARG A 50 2.72 15.94 -3.54
C ARG A 50 4.23 16.00 -3.56
N ASN A 51 4.77 17.22 -3.53
CA ASN A 51 6.19 17.40 -3.29
C ASN A 51 6.43 17.28 -1.78
N GLU A 52 6.43 16.04 -1.30
CA GLU A 52 6.75 15.75 0.09
C GLU A 52 8.26 15.65 0.22
N HIS A 53 8.84 16.65 0.87
CA HIS A 53 10.24 16.65 1.24
C HIS A 53 10.37 16.15 2.67
N ILE A 54 11.25 15.17 2.89
CA ILE A 54 11.55 14.64 4.22
C ILE A 54 13.00 14.96 4.53
N CYS A 55 13.21 15.82 5.53
CA CYS A 55 14.54 16.23 5.94
C CYS A 55 15.34 15.11 6.61
N PRO A 56 16.67 15.16 6.61
CA PRO A 56 17.51 14.22 7.34
C PRO A 56 17.11 14.08 8.81
N GLY A 57 16.90 12.85 9.27
CA GLY A 57 16.47 12.55 10.64
C GLY A 57 14.98 12.83 10.93
N GLU A 58 14.21 13.28 9.93
CA GLU A 58 12.77 13.49 10.07
C GLU A 58 12.01 12.17 9.83
N THR A 59 10.94 11.97 10.62
CA THR A 59 9.89 11.00 10.35
C THR A 59 8.65 11.71 9.85
N ARG A 60 8.09 11.29 8.72
CA ARG A 60 6.88 11.87 8.16
C ARG A 60 5.82 10.82 7.81
N LEU A 61 4.58 11.14 8.17
CA LEU A 61 3.42 10.37 7.74
C LEU A 61 2.90 10.88 6.39
N VAL A 62 2.90 10.02 5.39
CA VAL A 62 2.44 10.32 4.04
C VAL A 62 1.13 9.59 3.77
N ASN A 63 0.09 10.36 3.46
CA ASN A 63 -1.22 9.82 3.09
C ASN A 63 -1.17 9.29 1.65
N MET A 64 -1.42 7.99 1.45
CA MET A 64 -1.42 7.35 0.13
C MET A 64 -2.70 7.56 -0.66
N GLU A 65 -3.71 8.23 -0.08
CA GLU A 65 -4.99 8.58 -0.71
C GLU A 65 -5.76 7.38 -1.28
N ILE A 66 -5.56 6.21 -0.66
CA ILE A 66 -6.31 4.99 -0.91
C ILE A 66 -6.80 4.38 0.39
N GLN A 67 -7.91 3.66 0.31
CA GLN A 67 -8.48 2.85 1.38
C GLN A 67 -8.61 1.42 0.87
N CYS A 68 -8.37 0.44 1.74
CA CYS A 68 -8.39 -0.96 1.35
C CYS A 68 -9.13 -1.84 2.37
N ALA A 69 -9.74 -2.91 1.86
CA ALA A 69 -10.29 -3.99 2.67
C ALA A 69 -9.93 -5.34 2.02
N ALA A 70 -9.27 -6.22 2.76
CA ALA A 70 -8.90 -7.54 2.25
C ALA A 70 -9.86 -8.62 2.75
N TYR A 71 -10.09 -9.61 1.90
CA TYR A 71 -10.95 -10.76 2.19
C TYR A 71 -10.27 -12.05 1.75
N LYS A 72 -10.36 -13.06 2.61
CA LYS A 72 -10.04 -14.45 2.28
C LYS A 72 -11.27 -15.13 1.74
N ILE A 73 -11.14 -15.84 0.63
CA ILE A 73 -12.23 -16.67 0.09
C ILE A 73 -12.15 -18.04 0.75
N VAL A 74 -13.20 -18.38 1.48
CA VAL A 74 -13.33 -19.68 2.14
C VAL A 74 -14.50 -20.40 1.51
N CYS A 75 -14.25 -21.58 0.93
CA CYS A 75 -15.27 -22.39 0.29
C CYS A 75 -15.53 -23.66 1.12
N ASP A 76 -16.81 -23.97 1.32
CA ASP A 76 -17.31 -25.23 1.88
C ASP A 76 -18.25 -25.83 0.83
N GLY A 77 -17.75 -26.84 0.13
CA GLY A 77 -18.44 -27.41 -1.03
C GLY A 77 -18.63 -26.37 -2.15
N GLU A 78 -19.89 -26.16 -2.55
CA GLU A 78 -20.24 -25.19 -3.61
C GLU A 78 -20.40 -23.76 -3.11
N THR A 79 -20.43 -23.55 -1.79
CA THR A 79 -20.63 -22.22 -1.20
C THR A 79 -19.30 -21.58 -0.85
N CYS A 80 -19.06 -20.38 -1.37
CA CYS A 80 -17.87 -19.59 -1.05
C CYS A 80 -18.26 -18.29 -0.32
N GLN A 81 -17.54 -17.98 0.75
CA GLN A 81 -17.74 -16.79 1.55
C GLN A 81 -16.47 -15.91 1.54
N ARG A 82 -16.68 -14.59 1.61
CA ARG A 82 -15.60 -13.61 1.82
C ARG A 82 -15.47 -13.33 3.31
N VAL A 83 -14.37 -13.74 3.91
CA VAL A 83 -14.05 -13.51 5.32
C VAL A 83 -13.06 -12.35 5.42
N PRO A 84 -13.39 -11.25 6.15
CA PRO A 84 -12.46 -10.13 6.33
C PRO A 84 -11.14 -10.61 6.91
N THR A 85 -10.02 -10.12 6.36
CA THR A 85 -8.69 -10.48 6.82
C THR A 85 -7.79 -9.25 6.91
N ALA A 86 -6.84 -9.28 7.84
CA ALA A 86 -5.76 -8.29 7.91
C ALA A 86 -4.80 -8.50 6.73
N PHE A 87 -3.99 -7.48 6.43
CA PHE A 87 -2.95 -7.54 5.41
C PHE A 87 -1.75 -6.67 5.82
N TYR A 88 -0.66 -6.81 5.09
CA TYR A 88 0.56 -6.06 5.35
C TYR A 88 0.81 -4.99 4.29
N MET A 89 1.42 -3.91 4.74
CA MET A 89 2.02 -2.89 3.89
C MET A 89 3.53 -2.92 4.09
N TYR A 90 4.26 -3.36 3.07
CA TYR A 90 5.71 -3.48 3.08
C TYR A 90 6.38 -2.40 2.22
N PRO A 91 7.63 -2.02 2.53
CA PRO A 91 8.44 -1.31 1.56
C PRO A 91 8.72 -2.22 0.35
N ARG A 92 8.81 -1.62 -0.83
CA ARG A 92 9.33 -2.33 -2.01
C ARG A 92 10.83 -2.49 -1.90
N SER A 93 11.37 -3.53 -2.56
CA SER A 93 12.82 -3.79 -2.57
C SER A 93 13.65 -2.58 -3.04
N SER A 94 13.10 -1.77 -3.97
CA SER A 94 13.79 -0.58 -4.50
C SER A 94 13.99 0.55 -3.48
N ILE A 95 13.35 0.51 -2.30
CA ILE A 95 13.50 1.54 -1.26
C ILE A 95 14.96 1.68 -0.80
N TYR A 96 15.77 0.60 -0.91
CA TYR A 96 17.19 0.65 -0.53
C TYR A 96 18.01 1.67 -1.34
N LYS A 97 17.52 2.04 -2.55
CA LYS A 97 18.16 3.05 -3.41
C LYS A 97 17.93 4.48 -2.94
N THR A 98 17.13 4.68 -1.92
CA THR A 98 16.80 5.97 -1.31
C THR A 98 17.33 6.04 0.10
N THR A 99 17.29 7.21 0.70
CA THR A 99 17.58 7.40 2.13
C THR A 99 16.35 7.15 3.01
N LEU A 100 15.22 6.80 2.41
CA LEU A 100 13.98 6.55 3.14
C LEU A 100 13.91 5.12 3.67
N ARG A 101 13.30 4.99 4.84
CA ARG A 101 12.92 3.69 5.44
C ARG A 101 11.52 3.80 5.98
N LEU A 102 10.79 2.68 6.01
CA LEU A 102 9.49 2.64 6.68
C LEU A 102 9.74 2.58 8.19
N ALA A 103 9.34 3.62 8.93
CA ALA A 103 9.64 3.84 10.34
C ALA A 103 9.16 2.69 11.25
N ASN A 104 8.04 2.08 10.91
CA ASN A 104 7.49 0.91 11.61
C ASN A 104 7.89 -0.43 10.97
N ASN A 105 8.86 -0.44 10.05
CA ASN A 105 9.34 -1.59 9.27
C ASN A 105 8.24 -2.26 8.42
N THR A 106 7.08 -2.51 9.00
CA THR A 106 5.93 -3.17 8.38
C THR A 106 4.64 -2.54 8.89
N GLY A 107 3.79 -2.09 8.00
CA GLY A 107 2.43 -1.67 8.34
C GLY A 107 1.53 -2.90 8.49
N ILE A 108 0.93 -3.08 9.66
CA ILE A 108 -0.13 -4.07 9.88
C ILE A 108 -1.46 -3.36 9.73
N ILE A 109 -2.25 -3.80 8.76
CA ILE A 109 -3.56 -3.22 8.47
C ILE A 109 -4.64 -4.19 8.93
N ASP A 110 -5.34 -3.82 9.98
CA ASP A 110 -6.39 -4.64 10.57
C ASP A 110 -7.58 -4.85 9.60
N SER A 111 -8.22 -5.98 9.68
CA SER A 111 -9.34 -6.36 8.80
C SER A 111 -10.53 -5.40 8.83
N GLY A 112 -10.70 -4.67 9.94
CA GLY A 112 -11.76 -3.67 10.13
C GLY A 112 -11.35 -2.23 9.82
N TYR A 113 -10.07 -1.96 9.49
CA TYR A 113 -9.61 -0.60 9.20
C TYR A 113 -10.16 -0.10 7.85
N ARG A 114 -10.68 1.14 7.85
CA ARG A 114 -11.27 1.78 6.66
C ARG A 114 -10.73 3.19 6.41
N GLY A 115 -9.69 3.59 7.15
CA GLY A 115 -9.00 4.86 6.92
C GLY A 115 -8.05 4.80 5.72
N ASN A 116 -7.49 5.94 5.37
CA ASN A 116 -6.47 6.02 4.32
C ASN A 116 -5.20 5.27 4.76
N LEU A 117 -4.58 4.55 3.84
CA LEU A 117 -3.27 3.96 4.11
C LEU A 117 -2.23 5.08 4.27
N MET A 118 -1.41 4.96 5.31
CA MET A 118 -0.40 5.95 5.66
C MET A 118 0.99 5.29 5.62
N GLY A 119 1.91 5.86 4.83
CA GLY A 119 3.33 5.49 4.90
C GLY A 119 4.06 6.34 5.92
N ALA A 120 4.64 5.72 6.95
CA ALA A 120 5.51 6.41 7.89
C ALA A 120 6.96 6.28 7.41
N PHE A 121 7.58 7.37 6.94
CA PHE A 121 8.93 7.32 6.39
C PHE A 121 9.91 8.06 7.29
N ASP A 122 11.01 7.39 7.62
CA ASP A 122 12.21 8.00 8.19
C ASP A 122 13.18 8.33 7.07
N ASN A 123 13.77 9.53 7.08
CA ASN A 123 14.95 9.84 6.29
C ASN A 123 16.22 9.60 7.13
N ILE A 124 16.93 8.52 6.82
CA ILE A 124 18.14 8.10 7.56
C ILE A 124 19.43 8.76 7.07
N SER A 125 19.37 9.73 6.14
CA SER A 125 20.56 10.47 5.73
C SER A 125 21.11 11.29 6.90
N GLN A 126 22.44 11.45 6.92
CA GLN A 126 23.10 12.25 7.95
C GLN A 126 23.27 13.69 7.48
N PRO A 127 22.95 14.70 8.32
CA PRO A 127 23.28 16.08 8.03
C PRO A 127 24.79 16.22 7.85
N GLY A 128 25.25 16.80 6.74
CA GLY A 128 26.69 17.06 6.51
C GLY A 128 27.44 16.01 5.68
N SER A 129 26.84 14.91 5.24
CA SER A 129 27.48 13.95 4.34
C SER A 129 27.67 14.59 2.95
N LYS A 130 28.96 14.71 2.52
CA LYS A 130 29.37 15.41 1.29
C LYS A 130 29.17 14.59 0.00
N ASP A 131 28.12 13.86 -0.14
CA ASP A 131 27.76 13.33 -1.45
C ASP A 131 27.18 14.48 -2.28
N GLN A 132 28.01 15.00 -3.20
CA GLN A 132 27.75 16.20 -4.00
C GLN A 132 26.52 16.08 -4.92
N ASN A 133 25.81 14.97 -4.91
CA ASN A 133 24.56 14.73 -5.65
C ASN A 133 23.35 14.41 -4.76
N SER A 134 23.48 14.40 -3.44
CA SER A 134 22.33 14.23 -2.56
C SER A 134 21.81 15.59 -2.14
N THR A 135 20.68 15.98 -2.69
CA THR A 135 19.83 16.95 -2.00
C THR A 135 19.54 16.37 -0.63
N TRP A 136 19.85 17.11 0.44
CA TRP A 136 19.69 16.72 1.86
C TRP A 136 18.26 16.27 2.19
N GLU A 137 17.34 16.67 1.35
CA GLU A 137 15.92 16.36 1.41
C GLU A 137 15.64 15.22 0.42
N GLN A 138 15.02 14.14 0.91
CA GLN A 138 14.53 13.10 0.02
C GLN A 138 13.15 13.50 -0.45
N GLU A 139 13.01 13.76 -1.73
CA GLU A 139 11.74 13.97 -2.37
C GLU A 139 11.05 12.62 -2.62
N LEU A 140 9.80 12.51 -2.15
CA LEU A 140 8.92 11.44 -2.58
C LEU A 140 8.37 11.80 -3.95
N ASN A 141 8.96 11.19 -4.99
CA ASN A 141 8.52 11.42 -6.35
C ASN A 141 7.03 11.14 -6.50
N ALA A 142 6.31 12.09 -7.08
CA ALA A 142 4.93 11.88 -7.48
C ALA A 142 4.79 10.58 -8.28
N TYR A 143 3.79 9.79 -7.93
CA TYR A 143 3.51 8.48 -8.54
C TYR A 143 4.62 7.43 -8.39
N GLY A 144 5.60 7.70 -7.54
CA GLY A 144 6.62 6.72 -7.17
C GLY A 144 6.00 5.51 -6.47
N ARG A 145 6.68 4.37 -6.53
CA ARG A 145 6.24 3.13 -5.90
C ARG A 145 7.22 2.73 -4.81
N MET A 146 6.95 3.17 -3.59
CA MET A 146 7.81 2.91 -2.43
C MET A 146 7.29 1.76 -1.56
N LEU A 147 5.98 1.54 -1.60
CA LEU A 147 5.27 0.57 -0.77
C LEU A 147 4.49 -0.41 -1.63
N GLN A 148 4.14 -1.54 -1.03
CA GLN A 148 3.30 -2.58 -1.62
C GLN A 148 2.41 -3.24 -0.57
N ILE A 149 1.23 -3.70 -0.99
CA ILE A 149 0.31 -4.50 -0.17
C ILE A 149 0.61 -5.98 -0.41
N CYS A 150 0.68 -6.76 0.67
CA CYS A 150 0.83 -8.21 0.60
C CYS A 150 -0.19 -8.90 1.52
N MET A 151 -0.70 -10.05 1.08
CA MET A 151 -1.56 -10.89 1.91
C MET A 151 -0.75 -11.60 3.01
N PRO A 152 -1.41 -12.11 4.08
CA PRO A 152 -0.71 -12.65 5.25
C PRO A 152 0.25 -13.80 4.94
N ASP A 153 -0.03 -14.60 3.95
CA ASP A 153 0.76 -15.77 3.51
C ASP A 153 1.54 -15.52 2.21
N LEU A 154 1.61 -14.26 1.77
CA LEU A 154 2.23 -13.83 0.51
C LEU A 154 1.62 -14.46 -0.74
N SER A 155 0.45 -15.07 -0.64
CA SER A 155 -0.29 -15.56 -1.80
C SER A 155 -0.68 -14.41 -2.73
N PRO A 156 -0.68 -14.62 -4.05
CA PRO A 156 -1.23 -13.67 -4.99
C PRO A 156 -2.73 -13.47 -4.75
N PHE A 157 -3.23 -12.30 -5.10
CA PHE A 157 -4.61 -11.92 -4.85
C PHE A 157 -5.20 -11.12 -6.00
N LYS A 158 -6.53 -11.05 -6.04
CA LYS A 158 -7.26 -10.19 -6.98
C LYS A 158 -7.46 -8.81 -6.35
N VAL A 159 -7.33 -7.73 -7.14
CA VAL A 159 -7.69 -6.37 -6.73
C VAL A 159 -8.99 -5.96 -7.43
N GLU A 160 -9.94 -5.43 -6.66
CA GLU A 160 -11.21 -4.91 -7.14
C GLU A 160 -11.27 -3.41 -6.82
N LEU A 161 -11.36 -2.55 -7.84
CA LEU A 161 -11.62 -1.13 -7.63
C LEU A 161 -13.08 -0.93 -7.22
N VAL A 162 -13.30 -0.15 -6.15
CA VAL A 162 -14.64 0.11 -5.61
C VAL A 162 -14.83 1.61 -5.31
N GLU A 163 -16.07 2.09 -5.38
CA GLU A 163 -16.40 3.47 -5.04
C GLU A 163 -16.53 3.67 -3.52
N SER A 164 -16.86 2.62 -2.78
CA SER A 164 -16.97 2.65 -1.32
C SER A 164 -16.56 1.32 -0.71
N LEU A 165 -16.13 1.36 0.54
CA LEU A 165 -15.96 0.19 1.39
C LEU A 165 -17.15 0.09 2.35
N ASP A 166 -17.37 -1.11 2.88
CA ASP A 166 -18.34 -1.37 3.95
C ASP A 166 -17.92 -0.67 5.25
N ASP A 167 -18.90 -0.31 6.06
CA ASP A 167 -18.67 0.25 7.39
C ASP A 167 -18.25 -0.84 8.39
N THR A 168 -17.39 -0.47 9.32
CA THR A 168 -16.93 -1.36 10.40
C THR A 168 -16.90 -0.61 11.73
N SER A 169 -16.94 -1.34 12.85
CA SER A 169 -16.81 -0.77 14.18
C SER A 169 -15.49 -0.03 14.43
N ARG A 170 -14.39 -0.44 13.73
CA ARG A 170 -13.09 0.24 13.81
C ARG A 170 -13.05 1.50 12.96
N GLY A 171 -13.71 1.52 11.80
CA GLY A 171 -13.76 2.66 10.90
C GLY A 171 -12.36 3.16 10.49
N ALA A 172 -12.16 4.49 10.53
CA ALA A 172 -10.89 5.14 10.21
C ALA A 172 -9.94 5.27 11.42
N GLY A 173 -10.26 4.69 12.58
CA GLY A 173 -9.40 4.74 13.78
C GLY A 173 -8.10 3.97 13.56
N GLY A 174 -6.96 4.67 13.51
CA GLY A 174 -5.62 4.10 13.27
C GLY A 174 -4.53 4.95 13.90
N LEU A 175 -3.24 4.53 13.75
CA LEU A 175 -2.04 5.26 14.17
C LEU A 175 -2.12 5.84 15.61
N GLY A 176 -2.33 4.96 16.60
CA GLY A 176 -2.35 5.36 18.01
C GLY A 176 -3.74 5.69 18.58
N SER A 177 -4.83 5.44 17.84
CA SER A 177 -6.21 5.64 18.37
C SER A 177 -6.55 4.73 19.56
N THR A 178 -5.75 3.71 19.83
CA THR A 178 -5.87 2.80 20.98
C THR A 178 -4.96 3.14 22.17
N GLY A 179 -4.31 4.31 22.10
CA GLY A 179 -3.45 4.83 23.16
C GLY A 179 -1.99 4.36 23.06
N ILE A 180 -1.09 5.22 23.50
CA ILE A 180 0.28 4.90 23.89
C ILE A 180 0.29 4.68 25.38
#